data_9514885ff6d2bac38899d8a1fed21890
#
_entry.id   9514885ff6d2bac38899d8a1fed21890
#
_cell.length_a   1.000
_cell.length_b   1.000
_cell.length_c   1.000
_cell.angle_alpha   90.00
_cell.angle_beta   90.00
_cell.angle_gamma   90.00
#
_symmetry.space_group_name_H-M   'P 1'
#
loop_
_entity.id
_entity.type
_entity.pdbx_description
1 polymer ?
#
loop_
_entity_poly.entity_id
_entity_poly.type
_entity_poly.pdbx_seq_one_letter_code
_entity_poly.pdbx_strand_id
1 'polypeptide(L)'
;MSPLTAQPPASDAAAAQVEDTEETRHQHRSAIKAAFIGTFIEWFDYAAYIYMSAIISRVFFPEMEGRRALIMTFALFALSFLVRPVGGIVWGHFGDKYGRIHTLTVSIVMMSVATACIGFLPGYATIGFAASILLLLCRMVQGFSAAGEYAGAATHLAEIAPAGKRGIYSAVVPSATASGLLLSLIHI
;
A
#
# COMPACT_ATOMS: atom_id res chain seq x y z
N MET A 1 24.06 -25.25 48.11
CA MET A 1 24.95 -24.21 47.58
C MET A 1 24.40 -23.83 46.23
N SER A 2 23.59 -22.74 46.17
CA SER A 2 23.11 -22.22 44.89
C SER A 2 24.20 -21.35 44.26
N PRO A 3 24.47 -21.48 42.96
CA PRO A 3 25.44 -20.61 42.30
C PRO A 3 24.87 -19.19 42.24
N LEU A 4 25.58 -18.24 42.82
CA LEU A 4 25.37 -16.81 42.63
C LEU A 4 25.59 -16.49 41.13
N THR A 5 24.51 -16.28 40.38
CA THR A 5 24.59 -15.72 39.02
C THR A 5 25.14 -14.30 39.16
N ALA A 6 26.38 -14.10 38.72
CA ALA A 6 27.01 -12.79 38.68
C ALA A 6 26.17 -11.86 37.80
N GLN A 7 25.65 -10.78 38.37
CA GLN A 7 25.03 -9.71 37.58
C GLN A 7 26.10 -9.09 36.66
N PRO A 8 25.78 -8.85 35.39
CA PRO A 8 26.71 -8.16 34.50
C PRO A 8 27.00 -6.74 35.03
N PRO A 9 28.21 -6.21 34.79
CA PRO A 9 28.59 -4.89 35.25
C PRO A 9 27.62 -3.82 34.70
N ALA A 10 27.35 -2.79 35.50
CA ALA A 10 26.37 -1.76 35.15
C ALA A 10 26.63 -1.02 33.81
N SER A 11 27.89 -1.00 33.37
CA SER A 11 28.33 -0.51 32.08
C SER A 11 27.76 -1.31 30.92
N ASP A 12 27.74 -2.64 31.03
CA ASP A 12 27.27 -3.55 29.98
C ASP A 12 25.73 -3.54 29.89
N ALA A 13 25.06 -3.40 31.03
CA ALA A 13 23.61 -3.22 31.07
C ALA A 13 23.19 -1.89 30.48
N ALA A 14 23.95 -0.81 30.72
CA ALA A 14 23.69 0.50 30.10
C ALA A 14 23.97 0.51 28.60
N ALA A 15 25.04 -0.16 28.15
CA ALA A 15 25.36 -0.32 26.73
C ALA A 15 24.25 -1.11 25.99
N ALA A 16 23.81 -2.24 26.58
CA ALA A 16 22.71 -3.04 26.02
C ALA A 16 21.39 -2.28 25.94
N GLN A 17 21.08 -1.41 26.93
CA GLN A 17 19.88 -0.56 26.89
C GLN A 17 19.95 0.53 25.81
N VAL A 18 21.14 1.07 25.55
CA VAL A 18 21.35 2.07 24.50
C VAL A 18 21.22 1.43 23.12
N GLU A 19 21.79 0.24 22.95
CA GLU A 19 21.73 -0.53 21.70
C GLU A 19 20.29 -0.98 21.39
N ASP A 20 19.55 -1.49 22.37
CA ASP A 20 18.12 -1.83 22.23
C ASP A 20 17.29 -0.58 21.87
N THR A 21 17.58 0.57 22.42
CA THR A 21 16.90 1.83 22.13
C THR A 21 17.18 2.31 20.70
N GLU A 22 18.39 2.17 20.20
CA GLU A 22 18.75 2.56 18.83
C GLU A 22 18.14 1.61 17.79
N GLU A 23 18.18 0.30 18.02
CA GLU A 23 17.56 -0.70 17.16
C GLU A 23 16.04 -0.50 17.09
N THR A 24 15.38 -0.31 18.22
CA THR A 24 13.94 -0.01 18.29
C THR A 24 13.60 1.28 17.54
N ARG A 25 14.42 2.31 17.65
CA ARG A 25 14.24 3.58 16.94
C ARG A 25 14.42 3.40 15.42
N HIS A 26 15.36 2.58 14.99
CA HIS A 26 15.57 2.26 13.58
C HIS A 26 14.38 1.48 13.01
N GLN A 27 13.86 0.50 13.74
CA GLN A 27 12.65 -0.27 13.35
C GLN A 27 11.43 0.63 13.22
N HIS A 28 11.18 1.54 14.15
CA HIS A 28 10.09 2.52 14.08
C HIS A 28 10.21 3.42 12.85
N ARG A 29 11.42 3.94 12.56
CA ARG A 29 11.65 4.78 11.38
C ARG A 29 11.43 4.00 10.08
N SER A 30 11.85 2.75 10.02
CA SER A 30 11.64 1.88 8.86
C SER A 30 10.15 1.61 8.63
N ALA A 31 9.40 1.29 9.70
CA ALA A 31 7.97 1.09 9.65
C ALA A 31 7.20 2.34 9.17
N ILE A 32 7.57 3.53 9.69
CA ILE A 32 6.99 4.81 9.27
C ILE A 32 7.24 5.06 7.78
N LYS A 33 8.48 4.86 7.31
CA LYS A 33 8.84 5.04 5.90
C LYS A 33 8.07 4.07 5.00
N ALA A 34 8.01 2.79 5.37
CA ALA A 34 7.28 1.78 4.60
C ALA A 34 5.79 2.10 4.51
N ALA A 35 5.15 2.45 5.63
CA ALA A 35 3.75 2.85 5.67
C ALA A 35 3.48 4.12 4.84
N PHE A 36 4.36 5.13 4.93
CA PHE A 36 4.23 6.35 4.13
C PHE A 36 4.35 6.07 2.63
N ILE A 37 5.40 5.35 2.22
CA ILE A 37 5.68 5.07 0.81
C ILE A 37 4.56 4.21 0.20
N GLY A 38 4.13 3.15 0.89
CA GLY A 38 3.06 2.28 0.41
C GLY A 38 1.75 3.05 0.21
N THR A 39 1.27 3.73 1.24
CA THR A 39 0.05 4.54 1.17
C THR A 39 0.16 5.67 0.12
N PHE A 40 1.33 6.31 0.01
CA PHE A 40 1.58 7.33 -0.99
C PHE A 40 1.42 6.79 -2.41
N ILE A 41 2.06 5.64 -2.73
CA ILE A 41 2.00 5.00 -4.05
C ILE A 41 0.55 4.59 -4.38
N GLU A 42 -0.18 4.01 -3.42
CA GLU A 42 -1.58 3.61 -3.58
C GLU A 42 -2.45 4.80 -4.01
N TRP A 43 -2.41 5.89 -3.26
CA TRP A 43 -3.25 7.05 -3.52
C TRP A 43 -2.80 7.87 -4.73
N PHE A 44 -1.51 7.87 -5.03
CA PHE A 44 -0.98 8.42 -6.29
C PHE A 44 -1.55 7.66 -7.50
N ASP A 45 -1.51 6.31 -7.47
CA ASP A 45 -2.05 5.47 -8.56
C ASP A 45 -3.56 5.67 -8.76
N TYR A 46 -4.33 5.78 -7.68
CA TYR A 46 -5.76 6.04 -7.78
C TYR A 46 -6.07 7.40 -8.41
N ALA A 47 -5.39 8.44 -7.98
CA ALA A 47 -5.55 9.76 -8.55
C ALA A 47 -5.11 9.79 -10.02
N ALA A 48 -3.95 9.20 -10.34
CA ALA A 48 -3.46 9.09 -11.71
C ALA A 48 -4.48 8.40 -12.63
N TYR A 49 -5.08 7.29 -12.18
CA TYR A 49 -6.11 6.60 -12.95
C TYR A 49 -7.33 7.48 -13.22
N ILE A 50 -7.80 8.20 -12.20
CA ILE A 50 -8.96 9.09 -12.33
C ILE A 50 -8.66 10.21 -13.32
N TYR A 51 -7.51 10.87 -13.20
CA TYR A 51 -7.12 11.96 -14.09
C TYR A 51 -6.85 11.47 -15.52
N MET A 52 -6.27 10.30 -15.68
CA MET A 52 -6.03 9.68 -17.00
C MET A 52 -7.24 8.93 -17.57
N SER A 53 -8.37 8.92 -16.88
CA SER A 53 -9.56 8.13 -17.28
C SER A 53 -10.02 8.39 -18.70
N ALA A 54 -9.91 9.63 -19.19
CA ALA A 54 -10.26 10.00 -20.58
C ALA A 54 -9.30 9.37 -21.61
N ILE A 55 -8.01 9.22 -21.26
CA ILE A 55 -7.01 8.57 -22.12
C ILE A 55 -7.22 7.06 -22.06
N ILE A 56 -7.37 6.49 -20.87
CA ILE A 56 -7.60 5.06 -20.65
C ILE A 56 -8.86 4.61 -21.39
N SER A 57 -9.94 5.41 -21.35
CA SER A 57 -11.18 5.09 -22.06
C SER A 57 -11.00 4.97 -23.57
N ARG A 58 -10.20 5.84 -24.17
CA ARG A 58 -9.91 5.81 -25.62
C ARG A 58 -9.00 4.67 -26.02
N VAL A 59 -8.05 4.30 -25.15
CA VAL A 59 -7.07 3.24 -25.45
C VAL A 59 -7.66 1.85 -25.27
N PHE A 60 -8.51 1.65 -24.25
CA PHE A 60 -9.03 0.32 -23.89
C PHE A 60 -10.49 0.08 -24.31
N PHE A 61 -11.24 1.12 -24.68
CA PHE A 61 -12.65 1.04 -25.10
C PHE A 61 -12.95 1.87 -26.34
N PRO A 62 -12.15 1.79 -27.43
CA PRO A 62 -12.31 2.66 -28.61
C PRO A 62 -13.63 2.43 -29.38
N GLU A 63 -14.22 1.23 -29.26
CA GLU A 63 -15.49 0.89 -29.94
C GLU A 63 -16.72 1.49 -29.29
N MET A 64 -16.57 2.04 -28.07
CA MET A 64 -17.67 2.65 -27.33
C MET A 64 -17.70 4.17 -27.58
N GLU A 65 -18.91 4.76 -27.62
CA GLU A 65 -19.05 6.21 -27.54
C GLU A 65 -18.32 6.76 -26.31
N GLY A 66 -17.67 7.92 -26.44
CA GLY A 66 -16.80 8.49 -25.42
C GLY A 66 -17.38 8.51 -24.00
N ARG A 67 -18.68 8.79 -23.87
CA ARG A 67 -19.38 8.75 -22.57
C ARG A 67 -19.48 7.34 -22.00
N ARG A 68 -19.80 6.35 -22.83
CA ARG A 68 -19.90 4.93 -22.42
C ARG A 68 -18.54 4.36 -22.09
N ALA A 69 -17.51 4.69 -22.86
CA ALA A 69 -16.13 4.30 -22.60
C ALA A 69 -15.63 4.82 -21.24
N LEU A 70 -15.97 6.08 -20.90
CA LEU A 70 -15.66 6.69 -19.62
C LEU A 70 -16.37 5.97 -18.46
N ILE A 71 -17.65 5.68 -18.61
CA ILE A 71 -18.43 4.93 -17.61
C ILE A 71 -17.81 3.54 -17.38
N MET A 72 -17.40 2.83 -18.45
CA MET A 72 -16.71 1.54 -18.32
C MET A 72 -15.37 1.66 -17.60
N THR A 73 -14.59 2.70 -17.90
CA THR A 73 -13.32 2.96 -17.19
C THR A 73 -13.54 3.16 -15.70
N PHE A 74 -14.55 3.96 -15.31
CA PHE A 74 -14.90 4.12 -13.90
C PHE A 74 -15.53 2.87 -13.28
N ALA A 75 -16.27 2.07 -14.04
CA ALA A 75 -16.80 0.79 -13.58
C ALA A 75 -15.68 -0.20 -13.22
N LEU A 76 -14.62 -0.28 -14.05
CA LEU A 76 -13.43 -1.08 -13.72
C LEU A 76 -12.76 -0.62 -12.43
N PHE A 77 -12.66 0.70 -12.24
CA PHE A 77 -12.15 1.27 -11.01
C PHE A 77 -13.01 0.92 -9.80
N ALA A 78 -14.34 1.05 -9.92
CA ALA A 78 -15.28 0.67 -8.86
C ALA A 78 -15.22 -0.82 -8.52
N LEU A 79 -15.08 -1.71 -9.52
CA LEU A 79 -14.93 -3.15 -9.32
C LEU A 79 -13.68 -3.48 -8.49
N SER A 80 -12.59 -2.72 -8.62
CA SER A 80 -11.40 -2.92 -7.79
C SER A 80 -11.67 -2.71 -6.30
N PHE A 81 -12.61 -1.81 -5.94
CA PHE A 81 -13.04 -1.63 -4.55
C PHE A 81 -13.90 -2.78 -4.03
N LEU A 82 -14.68 -3.45 -4.90
CA LEU A 82 -15.48 -4.62 -4.49
C LEU A 82 -14.62 -5.82 -4.10
N VAL A 83 -13.39 -5.89 -4.58
CA VAL A 83 -12.45 -6.96 -4.20
C VAL A 83 -11.76 -6.68 -2.86
N ARG A 84 -11.74 -5.43 -2.40
CA ARG A 84 -11.08 -5.02 -1.13
C ARG A 84 -11.56 -5.80 0.10
N PRO A 85 -12.85 -6.03 0.35
CA PRO A 85 -13.27 -6.82 1.52
C PRO A 85 -12.66 -8.21 1.54
N VAL A 86 -12.57 -8.87 0.37
CA VAL A 86 -11.93 -10.19 0.23
C VAL A 86 -10.43 -10.09 0.52
N GLY A 87 -9.77 -9.09 -0.06
CA GLY A 87 -8.37 -8.78 0.23
C GLY A 87 -8.12 -8.53 1.71
N GLY A 88 -8.98 -7.75 2.37
CA GLY A 88 -8.87 -7.45 3.81
C GLY A 88 -8.92 -8.69 4.69
N ILE A 89 -9.82 -9.63 4.41
CA ILE A 89 -9.90 -10.92 5.13
C ILE A 89 -8.63 -11.73 4.92
N VAL A 90 -8.17 -11.83 3.67
CA VAL A 90 -6.99 -12.62 3.31
C VAL A 90 -5.73 -12.01 3.93
N TRP A 91 -5.50 -10.72 3.73
CA TRP A 91 -4.33 -10.02 4.27
C TRP A 91 -4.34 -9.95 5.79
N GLY A 92 -5.51 -9.84 6.43
CA GLY A 92 -5.66 -9.93 7.88
C GLY A 92 -5.17 -11.27 8.40
N HIS A 93 -5.65 -12.38 7.81
CA HIS A 93 -5.21 -13.72 8.18
C HIS A 93 -3.70 -13.94 7.96
N PHE A 94 -3.16 -13.49 6.83
CA PHE A 94 -1.72 -13.58 6.56
C PHE A 94 -0.90 -12.72 7.53
N GLY A 95 -1.37 -11.53 7.86
CA GLY A 95 -0.75 -10.63 8.83
C GLY A 95 -0.62 -11.23 10.22
N ASP A 96 -1.67 -11.92 10.68
CA ASP A 96 -1.67 -12.60 11.98
C ASP A 96 -0.77 -13.84 11.98
N LYS A 97 -0.65 -14.53 10.84
CA LYS A 97 0.14 -15.79 10.74
C LYS A 97 1.61 -15.56 10.45
N TYR A 98 1.96 -14.64 9.57
CA TYR A 98 3.33 -14.42 9.06
C TYR A 98 3.95 -13.10 9.51
N GLY A 99 3.21 -12.31 10.26
CA GLY A 99 3.63 -11.00 10.75
C GLY A 99 3.23 -9.84 9.83
N ARG A 100 2.88 -8.72 10.43
CA ARG A 100 2.30 -7.55 9.75
C ARG A 100 3.25 -6.89 8.75
N ILE A 101 4.54 -6.78 9.10
CA ILE A 101 5.54 -6.13 8.23
C ILE A 101 5.75 -6.95 6.95
N HIS A 102 5.86 -8.28 7.06
CA HIS A 102 6.04 -9.15 5.90
C HIS A 102 4.84 -9.08 4.96
N THR A 103 3.64 -9.17 5.52
CA THR A 103 2.38 -9.09 4.78
C THR A 103 2.23 -7.75 4.07
N LEU A 104 2.55 -6.64 4.74
CA LEU A 104 2.55 -5.30 4.16
C LEU A 104 3.55 -5.18 2.99
N THR A 105 4.74 -5.72 3.14
CA THR A 105 5.75 -5.71 2.07
C THR A 105 5.27 -6.47 0.84
N VAL A 106 4.68 -7.66 1.02
CA VAL A 106 4.16 -8.46 -0.09
C VAL A 106 3.00 -7.75 -0.79
N SER A 107 2.09 -7.10 -0.05
CA SER A 107 0.98 -6.36 -0.65
C SER A 107 1.47 -5.17 -1.47
N ILE A 108 2.44 -4.40 -0.98
CA ILE A 108 3.05 -3.27 -1.71
C ILE A 108 3.73 -3.75 -3.00
N VAL A 109 4.52 -4.83 -2.93
CA VAL A 109 5.19 -5.39 -4.12
C VAL A 109 4.16 -5.85 -5.14
N MET A 110 3.10 -6.56 -4.71
CA MET A 110 2.06 -7.03 -5.61
C MET A 110 1.31 -5.88 -6.27
N MET A 111 1.00 -4.82 -5.53
CA MET A 111 0.39 -3.61 -6.07
C MET A 111 1.32 -2.92 -7.09
N SER A 112 2.60 -2.76 -6.76
CA SER A 112 3.59 -2.13 -7.64
C SER A 112 3.77 -2.90 -8.94
N VAL A 113 3.80 -4.23 -8.88
CA VAL A 113 3.84 -5.09 -10.08
C VAL A 113 2.60 -4.91 -10.93
N ALA A 114 1.41 -4.90 -10.33
CA ALA A 114 0.15 -4.69 -11.06
C ALA A 114 0.10 -3.31 -11.73
N THR A 115 0.57 -2.25 -11.05
CA THR A 115 0.69 -0.90 -11.62
C THR A 115 1.65 -0.88 -12.80
N ALA A 116 2.83 -1.50 -12.66
CA ALA A 116 3.79 -1.63 -13.76
C ALA A 116 3.21 -2.40 -14.95
N CYS A 117 2.48 -3.50 -14.69
CA CYS A 117 1.80 -4.25 -15.75
C CYS A 117 0.81 -3.38 -16.52
N ILE A 118 0.04 -2.51 -15.86
CA ILE A 118 -0.88 -1.59 -16.55
C ILE A 118 -0.12 -0.64 -17.48
N GLY A 119 1.05 -0.14 -17.05
CA GLY A 119 1.88 0.75 -17.85
C GLY A 119 2.45 0.08 -19.13
N PHE A 120 2.68 -1.23 -19.10
CA PHE A 120 3.16 -2.01 -20.25
C PHE A 120 2.04 -2.68 -21.05
N LEU A 121 0.78 -2.51 -20.65
CA LEU A 121 -0.34 -3.20 -21.28
C LEU A 121 -0.55 -2.67 -22.70
N PRO A 122 -0.56 -3.56 -23.72
CA PRO A 122 -0.90 -3.15 -25.08
C PRO A 122 -2.38 -2.72 -25.14
N GLY A 123 -2.65 -1.65 -25.90
CA GLY A 123 -3.99 -1.11 -26.05
C GLY A 123 -4.90 -2.02 -26.88
N TYR A 124 -6.18 -1.67 -26.95
CA TYR A 124 -7.21 -2.38 -27.72
C TYR A 124 -6.84 -2.56 -29.20
N ALA A 125 -6.18 -1.58 -29.80
CA ALA A 125 -5.75 -1.64 -31.21
C ALA A 125 -4.80 -2.81 -31.51
N THR A 126 -4.07 -3.32 -30.48
CA THR A 126 -3.07 -4.38 -30.64
C THR A 126 -3.63 -5.76 -30.33
N ILE A 127 -4.35 -5.90 -29.21
CA ILE A 127 -4.83 -7.20 -28.70
C ILE A 127 -6.35 -7.26 -28.54
N GLY A 128 -7.08 -6.26 -29.04
CA GLY A 128 -8.53 -6.23 -29.00
C GLY A 128 -9.11 -6.27 -27.60
N PHE A 129 -10.23 -6.94 -27.43
CA PHE A 129 -10.98 -7.04 -26.16
C PHE A 129 -10.14 -7.62 -24.98
N ALA A 130 -9.09 -8.39 -25.29
CA ALA A 130 -8.18 -8.91 -24.26
C ALA A 130 -7.49 -7.79 -23.48
N ALA A 131 -7.24 -6.63 -24.09
CA ALA A 131 -6.68 -5.45 -23.40
C ALA A 131 -7.57 -5.00 -22.23
N SER A 132 -8.89 -4.92 -22.46
CA SER A 132 -9.86 -4.51 -21.43
C SER A 132 -9.94 -5.52 -20.29
N ILE A 133 -9.88 -6.83 -20.61
CA ILE A 133 -9.87 -7.91 -19.61
C ILE A 133 -8.60 -7.85 -18.76
N LEU A 134 -7.44 -7.70 -19.41
CA LEU A 134 -6.16 -7.60 -18.69
C LEU A 134 -6.11 -6.36 -17.80
N LEU A 135 -6.64 -5.22 -18.27
CA LEU A 135 -6.78 -4.02 -17.44
C LEU A 135 -7.66 -4.28 -16.21
N LEU A 136 -8.81 -4.96 -16.38
CA LEU A 136 -9.67 -5.36 -15.28
C LEU A 136 -8.92 -6.25 -14.27
N LEU A 137 -8.21 -7.27 -14.74
CA LEU A 137 -7.46 -8.18 -13.87
C LEU A 137 -6.38 -7.45 -13.08
N CYS A 138 -5.60 -6.58 -13.73
CA CYS A 138 -4.62 -5.75 -13.03
C CYS A 138 -5.27 -4.86 -11.97
N ARG A 139 -6.42 -4.24 -12.27
CA ARG A 139 -7.18 -3.44 -11.32
C ARG A 139 -7.73 -4.26 -10.14
N MET A 140 -8.19 -5.47 -10.38
CA MET A 140 -8.62 -6.38 -9.30
C MET A 140 -7.44 -6.76 -8.39
N VAL A 141 -6.27 -7.05 -8.96
CA VAL A 141 -5.06 -7.33 -8.18
C VAL A 141 -4.64 -6.11 -7.35
N GLN A 142 -4.68 -4.91 -7.91
CA GLN A 142 -4.41 -3.67 -7.16
C GLN A 142 -5.40 -3.48 -6.00
N GLY A 143 -6.71 -3.62 -6.26
CA GLY A 143 -7.74 -3.50 -5.23
C GLY A 143 -7.62 -4.54 -4.12
N PHE A 144 -7.27 -5.78 -4.47
CA PHE A 144 -7.00 -6.85 -3.52
C PHE A 144 -5.78 -6.55 -2.64
N SER A 145 -4.68 -6.08 -3.25
CA SER A 145 -3.45 -5.75 -2.54
C SER A 145 -3.65 -4.59 -1.57
N ALA A 146 -4.28 -3.52 -2.02
CA ALA A 146 -4.49 -2.30 -1.24
C ALA A 146 -5.39 -2.49 -0.01
N ALA A 147 -6.17 -3.57 0.05
CA ALA A 147 -7.16 -3.80 1.11
C ALA A 147 -6.55 -3.93 2.51
N GLY A 148 -5.34 -4.50 2.63
CA GLY A 148 -4.64 -4.68 3.91
C GLY A 148 -3.74 -3.52 4.29
N GLU A 149 -3.44 -2.63 3.35
CA GLU A 149 -2.34 -1.67 3.49
C GLU A 149 -2.73 -0.50 4.41
N TYR A 150 -3.81 0.21 4.10
CA TYR A 150 -4.20 1.40 4.86
C TYR A 150 -4.52 1.10 6.33
N ALA A 151 -5.40 0.14 6.58
CA ALA A 151 -5.80 -0.24 7.94
C ALA A 151 -4.63 -0.89 8.70
N GLY A 152 -3.88 -1.78 8.03
CA GLY A 152 -2.71 -2.44 8.59
C GLY A 152 -1.61 -1.45 8.97
N ALA A 153 -1.29 -0.50 8.11
CA ALA A 153 -0.31 0.55 8.36
C ALA A 153 -0.72 1.45 9.53
N ALA A 154 -1.97 1.92 9.56
CA ALA A 154 -2.47 2.78 10.62
C ALA A 154 -2.45 2.07 11.99
N THR A 155 -2.90 0.81 12.04
CA THR A 155 -2.90 0.00 13.26
C THR A 155 -1.48 -0.28 13.73
N HIS A 156 -0.60 -0.71 12.84
CA HIS A 156 0.80 -1.00 13.17
C HIS A 156 1.52 0.24 13.72
N LEU A 157 1.37 1.39 13.08
CA LEU A 157 1.96 2.63 13.54
C LEU A 157 1.42 3.07 14.91
N ALA A 158 0.13 2.84 15.19
CA ALA A 158 -0.46 3.13 16.49
C ALA A 158 0.06 2.19 17.60
N GLU A 159 0.33 0.93 17.27
CA GLU A 159 0.87 -0.07 18.19
C GLU A 159 2.32 0.20 18.60
N ILE A 160 3.18 0.57 17.63
CA ILE A 160 4.60 0.86 17.90
C ILE A 160 4.83 2.28 18.43
N ALA A 161 3.80 3.13 18.46
CA ALA A 161 3.94 4.51 18.87
C ALA A 161 4.25 4.62 20.37
N PRO A 162 5.25 5.43 20.77
CA PRO A 162 5.50 5.75 22.17
C PRO A 162 4.28 6.37 22.85
N ALA A 163 4.20 6.22 24.18
CA ALA A 163 3.11 6.80 24.98
C ALA A 163 2.96 8.30 24.70
N GLY A 164 1.74 8.75 24.44
CA GLY A 164 1.42 10.15 24.10
C GLY A 164 1.70 10.56 22.63
N LYS A 165 2.29 9.70 21.79
CA LYS A 165 2.61 10.04 20.38
C LYS A 165 1.79 9.28 19.34
N ARG A 166 0.80 8.49 19.76
CA ARG A 166 -0.03 7.68 18.86
C ARG A 166 -0.68 8.51 17.75
N GLY A 167 -1.17 9.71 18.06
CA GLY A 167 -1.78 10.59 17.06
C GLY A 167 -0.81 11.02 15.96
N ILE A 168 0.44 11.35 16.30
CA ILE A 168 1.47 11.74 15.34
C ILE A 168 1.84 10.55 14.42
N TYR A 169 2.00 9.36 14.99
CA TYR A 169 2.31 8.15 14.22
C TYR A 169 1.17 7.79 13.28
N SER A 170 -0.08 7.82 13.75
CA SER A 170 -1.25 7.54 12.91
C SER A 170 -1.48 8.61 11.84
N ALA A 171 -1.07 9.86 12.05
CA ALA A 171 -1.18 10.95 11.07
C ALA A 171 -0.27 10.76 9.85
N VAL A 172 0.72 9.86 9.91
CA VAL A 172 1.59 9.51 8.78
C VAL A 172 0.76 9.00 7.59
N VAL A 173 -0.23 8.14 7.85
CA VAL A 173 -1.06 7.52 6.81
C VAL A 173 -1.89 8.56 6.04
N PRO A 174 -2.73 9.40 6.69
CA PRO A 174 -3.46 10.45 5.97
C PRO A 174 -2.55 11.50 5.33
N SER A 175 -1.37 11.76 5.90
CA SER A 175 -0.40 12.66 5.26
C SER A 175 0.16 12.08 3.97
N ALA A 176 0.44 10.78 3.93
CA ALA A 176 0.86 10.07 2.72
C ALA A 176 -0.25 10.09 1.66
N THR A 177 -1.51 9.85 2.06
CA THR A 177 -2.69 9.97 1.19
C THR A 177 -2.77 11.34 0.54
N ALA A 178 -2.75 12.41 1.32
CA ALA A 178 -2.83 13.77 0.83
C ALA A 178 -1.67 14.10 -0.13
N SER A 179 -0.45 13.68 0.22
CA SER A 179 0.73 13.88 -0.61
C SER A 179 0.64 13.15 -1.95
N GLY A 180 0.15 11.90 -1.96
CA GLY A 180 -0.07 11.11 -3.16
C GLY A 180 -1.08 11.75 -4.10
N LEU A 181 -2.23 12.18 -3.58
CA LEU A 181 -3.27 12.88 -4.34
C LEU A 181 -2.76 14.18 -4.95
N LEU A 182 -2.07 15.02 -4.14
CA LEU A 182 -1.54 16.31 -4.59
C LEU A 182 -0.47 16.15 -5.66
N LEU A 183 0.47 15.22 -5.47
CA LEU A 183 1.53 15.01 -6.45
C LEU A 183 0.98 14.48 -7.78
N SER A 184 -0.01 13.59 -7.75
CA SER A 184 -0.67 13.11 -8.94
C SER A 184 -1.36 14.24 -9.70
N LEU A 185 -2.02 15.17 -9.00
CA LEU A 185 -2.65 16.35 -9.61
C LEU A 185 -1.63 17.29 -10.29
N ILE A 186 -0.44 17.43 -9.71
CA ILE A 186 0.61 18.31 -10.26
C ILE A 186 1.30 17.67 -11.47
N HIS A 187 1.36 16.33 -11.51
CA HIS A 187 2.15 15.59 -12.52
C HIS A 187 1.38 15.35 -13.83
N ILE A 188 0.06 15.42 -13.80
CA ILE A 188 -0.84 15.18 -14.94
C ILE A 188 -1.45 16.48 -15.42
#